data_c52f8bef147d8f446a0e70d64c9126c6
#
_entry.id   c52f8bef147d8f446a0e70d64c9126c6
#
_cell.length_a   1.000
_cell.length_b   1.000
_cell.length_c   1.000
_cell.angle_alpha   90.00
_cell.angle_beta   90.00
_cell.angle_gamma   90.00
#
_symmetry.space_group_name_H-M   'P 1'
#
loop_
_entity.id
_entity.type
_entity.pdbx_description
1 polymer ?
#
loop_
_entity_poly.entity_id
_entity_poly.type
_entity_poly.pdbx_seq_one_letter_code
_entity_poly.pdbx_strand_id
1 'polypeptide(L)'
;MLTDKIKRINTILYCRNWNATVKFYRDVLNFVIHHQTDWFVEFQIVGNTYISIANATYASIQSADGNGITLSWQVEDVESAYYLLNELGVKTSRIKNIWGAKAFYFFDPEGHRVELWA
;
A
#
# COMPACT_ATOMS: atom_id res chain seq x y z
N MET A 1 4.02 -19.54 20.92
CA MET A 1 4.07 -18.08 20.77
C MET A 1 3.06 -17.63 19.72
N LEU A 2 2.66 -16.36 19.77
CA LEU A 2 1.66 -15.85 18.84
C LEU A 2 2.09 -15.98 17.37
N THR A 3 3.36 -15.79 17.07
CA THR A 3 3.91 -15.93 15.72
C THR A 3 3.59 -17.27 15.09
N ASP A 4 3.51 -18.32 15.89
CA ASP A 4 3.21 -19.68 15.41
C ASP A 4 1.72 -19.86 15.09
N LYS A 5 0.89 -18.91 15.47
CA LYS A 5 -0.57 -18.94 15.28
C LYS A 5 -1.04 -18.07 14.11
N ILE A 6 -0.24 -17.10 13.73
CA ILE A 6 -0.62 -16.14 12.66
C ILE A 6 -0.37 -16.81 11.31
N LYS A 7 -1.41 -16.86 10.46
CA LYS A 7 -1.31 -17.44 9.13
C LYS A 7 -1.03 -16.39 8.05
N ARG A 8 -1.60 -15.20 8.21
CA ARG A 8 -1.42 -14.12 7.25
C ARG A 8 -1.67 -12.79 7.91
N ILE A 9 -1.18 -11.73 7.27
CA ILE A 9 -1.32 -10.35 7.76
C ILE A 9 -2.14 -9.59 6.73
N ASN A 10 -3.15 -8.88 7.21
CA ASN A 10 -3.97 -7.99 6.39
C ASN A 10 -4.06 -6.64 7.08
N THR A 11 -3.53 -5.61 6.43
CA THR A 11 -3.63 -4.23 6.91
C THR A 11 -4.81 -3.58 6.20
N ILE A 12 -5.77 -3.06 6.96
CA ILE A 12 -6.99 -2.47 6.41
C ILE A 12 -6.84 -0.95 6.44
N LEU A 13 -6.96 -0.33 5.27
CA LEU A 13 -6.91 1.11 5.08
C LEU A 13 -8.33 1.62 4.83
N TYR A 14 -8.79 2.52 5.70
CA TYR A 14 -10.14 3.08 5.63
C TYR A 14 -10.11 4.36 4.81
N CYS A 15 -10.83 4.38 3.69
CA CYS A 15 -10.68 5.42 2.70
C CYS A 15 -11.97 6.17 2.42
N ARG A 16 -11.87 7.49 2.39
CA ARG A 16 -12.92 8.38 1.90
C ARG A 16 -12.95 8.33 0.37
N ASN A 17 -11.78 8.36 -0.25
CA ASN A 17 -11.61 8.26 -1.70
C ASN A 17 -11.45 6.79 -2.11
N TRP A 18 -12.44 5.97 -1.76
CA TRP A 18 -12.33 4.52 -1.91
C TRP A 18 -12.17 4.10 -3.37
N ASN A 19 -12.99 4.61 -4.28
CA ASN A 19 -12.90 4.22 -5.70
C ASN A 19 -11.54 4.54 -6.31
N ALA A 20 -11.02 5.74 -6.06
CA ALA A 20 -9.71 6.16 -6.57
C ALA A 20 -8.59 5.31 -5.97
N THR A 21 -8.68 4.98 -4.68
CA THR A 21 -7.65 4.20 -3.99
C THR A 21 -7.67 2.75 -4.47
N VAL A 22 -8.85 2.15 -4.64
CA VAL A 22 -8.96 0.81 -5.21
C VAL A 22 -8.38 0.76 -6.62
N LYS A 23 -8.72 1.73 -7.46
CA LYS A 23 -8.18 1.81 -8.84
C LYS A 23 -6.66 1.90 -8.84
N PHE A 24 -6.09 2.67 -7.92
CA PHE A 24 -4.66 2.85 -7.84
C PHE A 24 -3.95 1.50 -7.57
N TYR A 25 -4.38 0.78 -6.57
CA TYR A 25 -3.75 -0.51 -6.22
C TYR A 25 -4.04 -1.58 -7.27
N ARG A 26 -5.22 -1.58 -7.86
CA ARG A 26 -5.61 -2.57 -8.87
C ARG A 26 -5.00 -2.28 -10.23
N ASP A 27 -5.15 -1.05 -10.74
CA ASP A 27 -4.85 -0.73 -12.14
C ASP A 27 -3.46 -0.12 -12.34
N VAL A 28 -2.94 0.62 -11.37
CA VAL A 28 -1.62 1.25 -11.45
C VAL A 28 -0.56 0.31 -10.89
N LEU A 29 -0.70 -0.13 -9.64
CA LEU A 29 0.26 -1.05 -9.03
C LEU A 29 0.03 -2.50 -9.44
N ASN A 30 -1.13 -2.80 -10.00
CA ASN A 30 -1.47 -4.11 -10.55
C ASN A 30 -1.41 -5.25 -9.55
N PHE A 31 -1.80 -4.98 -8.30
CA PHE A 31 -1.90 -6.03 -7.29
C PHE A 31 -3.10 -6.93 -7.56
N VAL A 32 -2.97 -8.19 -7.20
CA VAL A 32 -4.01 -9.19 -7.40
C VAL A 32 -5.09 -9.06 -6.32
N ILE A 33 -6.35 -8.99 -6.75
CA ILE A 33 -7.48 -9.02 -5.84
C ILE A 33 -7.66 -10.45 -5.34
N HIS A 34 -7.67 -10.62 -4.01
CA HIS A 34 -7.90 -11.89 -3.35
C HIS A 34 -9.37 -12.05 -2.94
N HIS A 35 -10.00 -10.95 -2.50
CA HIS A 35 -11.39 -10.94 -2.07
C HIS A 35 -11.96 -9.54 -2.23
N GLN A 36 -13.25 -9.43 -2.57
CA GLN A 36 -13.89 -8.12 -2.65
C GLN A 36 -15.39 -8.21 -2.37
N THR A 37 -15.90 -7.09 -1.86
CA THR A 37 -17.34 -6.85 -1.70
C THR A 37 -17.64 -5.46 -2.29
N ASP A 38 -18.87 -4.96 -2.09
CA ASP A 38 -19.29 -3.64 -2.58
C ASP A 38 -18.50 -2.48 -1.96
N TRP A 39 -17.85 -2.70 -0.82
CA TRP A 39 -17.18 -1.65 -0.07
C TRP A 39 -15.79 -2.03 0.46
N PHE A 40 -15.27 -3.18 0.09
CA PHE A 40 -14.05 -3.74 0.64
C PHE A 40 -13.31 -4.54 -0.43
N VAL A 41 -12.05 -4.21 -0.68
CA VAL A 41 -11.23 -4.95 -1.64
C VAL A 41 -9.92 -5.35 -0.96
N GLU A 42 -9.66 -6.65 -0.93
CA GLU A 42 -8.44 -7.22 -0.35
C GLU A 42 -7.46 -7.56 -1.47
N PHE A 43 -6.26 -6.99 -1.40
CA PHE A 43 -5.18 -7.22 -2.35
C PHE A 43 -4.08 -8.05 -1.72
N GLN A 44 -3.57 -9.03 -2.47
CA GLN A 44 -2.35 -9.72 -2.10
C GLN A 44 -1.15 -8.87 -2.53
N ILE A 45 -0.24 -8.62 -1.59
CA ILE A 45 0.98 -7.86 -1.87
C ILE A 45 2.10 -8.85 -2.20
N VAL A 46 2.45 -9.71 -1.26
CA VAL A 46 3.47 -10.74 -1.40
C VAL A 46 3.19 -11.84 -0.39
N GLY A 47 3.28 -13.11 -0.82
CA GLY A 47 3.11 -14.25 0.08
C GLY A 47 1.79 -14.17 0.87
N ASN A 48 1.91 -14.20 2.19
CA ASN A 48 0.78 -14.12 3.10
C ASN A 48 0.56 -12.72 3.66
N THR A 49 0.96 -11.69 2.92
CA THR A 49 0.78 -10.29 3.28
C THR A 49 -0.21 -9.63 2.34
N TYR A 50 -1.22 -9.02 2.93
CA TYR A 50 -2.34 -8.42 2.22
C TYR A 50 -2.54 -6.98 2.70
N ILE A 51 -3.11 -6.15 1.83
CA ILE A 51 -3.73 -4.89 2.22
C ILE A 51 -5.16 -4.88 1.74
N SER A 52 -6.02 -4.23 2.48
CA SER A 52 -7.42 -4.10 2.10
C SER A 52 -7.81 -2.63 2.10
N ILE A 53 -8.62 -2.27 1.12
CA ILE A 53 -9.13 -0.91 0.97
C ILE A 53 -10.62 -0.95 1.30
N ALA A 54 -10.98 -0.36 2.43
CA ALA A 54 -12.35 -0.31 2.92
C ALA A 54 -12.95 1.07 2.68
N ASN A 55 -14.20 1.10 2.21
CA ASN A 55 -14.92 2.35 2.05
C ASN A 55 -15.37 2.84 3.43
N ALA A 56 -14.81 3.94 3.88
CA ALA A 56 -15.09 4.49 5.22
C ALA A 56 -16.57 4.83 5.43
N THR A 57 -17.31 5.11 4.36
CA THR A 57 -18.76 5.38 4.43
C THR A 57 -19.54 4.21 5.05
N TYR A 58 -19.09 2.98 4.78
CA TYR A 58 -19.78 1.77 5.23
C TYR A 58 -19.06 1.06 6.38
N ALA A 59 -17.94 1.60 6.83
CA ALA A 59 -17.15 1.00 7.90
C ALA A 59 -17.44 1.67 9.24
N SER A 60 -17.10 0.98 10.33
CA SER A 60 -17.20 1.55 11.68
C SER A 60 -16.03 2.45 12.04
N ILE A 61 -14.95 2.41 11.23
CA ILE A 61 -13.75 3.21 11.43
C ILE A 61 -13.69 4.27 10.34
N GLN A 62 -13.34 5.50 10.73
CA GLN A 62 -13.26 6.63 9.82
C GLN A 62 -11.90 6.69 9.14
N SER A 63 -11.86 7.37 7.99
CA SER A 63 -10.61 7.71 7.34
C SER A 63 -9.81 8.71 8.19
N ALA A 64 -8.51 8.53 8.26
CA ALA A 64 -7.58 9.50 8.86
C ALA A 64 -6.84 10.30 7.77
N ASP A 65 -7.34 10.31 6.54
CA ASP A 65 -6.74 10.99 5.39
C ASP A 65 -5.30 10.53 5.11
N GLY A 66 -5.03 9.26 5.40
CA GLY A 66 -3.71 8.66 5.22
C GLY A 66 -2.71 8.96 6.34
N ASN A 67 -3.11 9.71 7.35
CA ASN A 67 -2.20 10.11 8.42
C ASN A 67 -1.91 8.95 9.38
N GLY A 68 -0.73 9.00 9.98
CA GLY A 68 -0.36 8.12 11.09
C GLY A 68 0.15 6.75 10.69
N ILE A 69 0.33 6.49 9.39
CA ILE A 69 0.83 5.19 8.91
C ILE A 69 1.80 5.39 7.75
N THR A 70 2.81 4.54 7.72
CA THR A 70 3.65 4.34 6.53
C THR A 70 3.65 2.85 6.23
N LEU A 71 3.32 2.49 4.99
CA LEU A 71 3.50 1.13 4.50
C LEU A 71 4.93 1.03 4.00
N SER A 72 5.75 0.26 4.72
CA SER A 72 7.20 0.18 4.44
C SER A 72 7.52 -1.17 3.84
N TRP A 73 7.94 -1.17 2.57
CA TRP A 73 8.18 -2.38 1.80
C TRP A 73 9.64 -2.47 1.40
N GLN A 74 10.29 -3.53 1.81
CA GLN A 74 11.66 -3.82 1.39
C GLN A 74 11.63 -4.43 -0.02
N VAL A 75 12.44 -3.89 -0.91
CA VAL A 75 12.60 -4.39 -2.28
C VAL A 75 14.02 -4.87 -2.50
N GLU A 76 14.25 -5.64 -3.55
CA GLU A 76 15.61 -6.10 -3.87
C GLU A 76 16.47 -4.97 -4.45
N ASP A 77 15.87 -4.12 -5.30
CA ASP A 77 16.55 -3.06 -6.02
C ASP A 77 15.69 -1.80 -6.03
N VAL A 78 16.11 -0.81 -5.27
CA VAL A 78 15.37 0.47 -5.13
C VAL A 78 15.28 1.20 -6.46
N GLU A 79 16.37 1.26 -7.22
CA GLU A 79 16.41 1.96 -8.50
C GLU A 79 15.43 1.33 -9.50
N SER A 80 15.40 0.00 -9.56
CA SER A 80 14.46 -0.72 -10.43
C SER A 80 13.02 -0.42 -10.08
N ALA A 81 12.68 -0.44 -8.79
CA ALA A 81 11.33 -0.11 -8.31
C ALA A 81 10.99 1.36 -8.61
N TYR A 82 11.95 2.25 -8.43
CA TYR A 82 11.78 3.68 -8.71
C TYR A 82 11.42 3.91 -10.19
N TYR A 83 12.19 3.34 -11.10
CA TYR A 83 11.93 3.52 -12.53
C TYR A 83 10.59 2.89 -12.95
N LEU A 84 10.25 1.73 -12.41
CA LEU A 84 8.97 1.09 -12.68
C LEU A 84 7.80 2.00 -12.29
N LEU A 85 7.82 2.53 -11.07
CA LEU A 85 6.74 3.38 -10.58
C LEU A 85 6.63 4.68 -11.38
N ASN A 86 7.77 5.27 -11.74
CA ASN A 86 7.76 6.49 -12.57
C ASN A 86 7.23 6.22 -13.97
N GLU A 87 7.52 5.07 -14.57
CA GLU A 87 6.96 4.67 -15.86
C GLU A 87 5.44 4.48 -15.77
N LEU A 88 4.94 4.00 -14.64
CA LEU A 88 3.50 3.84 -14.40
C LEU A 88 2.80 5.18 -14.12
N GLY A 89 3.54 6.28 -14.09
CA GLY A 89 2.98 7.60 -13.86
C GLY A 89 2.80 7.94 -12.38
N VAL A 90 3.38 7.16 -11.47
CA VAL A 90 3.31 7.44 -10.03
C VAL A 90 4.29 8.56 -9.69
N LYS A 91 3.81 9.55 -8.97
CA LYS A 91 4.65 10.66 -8.51
C LYS A 91 5.39 10.23 -7.24
N THR A 92 6.71 10.10 -7.35
CA THR A 92 7.55 9.64 -6.23
C THR A 92 8.42 10.74 -5.69
N SER A 93 8.89 10.57 -4.45
CA SER A 93 10.02 11.35 -3.92
C SER A 93 11.30 10.94 -4.63
N ARG A 94 12.38 11.67 -4.38
CA ARG A 94 13.72 11.26 -4.81
C ARG A 94 14.17 10.06 -3.97
N ILE A 95 15.08 9.27 -4.53
CA ILE A 95 15.79 8.25 -3.75
C ILE A 95 16.73 8.96 -2.78
N LYS A 96 16.70 8.56 -1.52
CA LYS A 96 17.56 9.09 -0.46
C LYS A 96 18.28 7.98 0.29
N ASN A 97 19.45 8.30 0.83
CA ASN A 97 20.14 7.40 1.76
C ASN A 97 19.65 7.73 3.18
N ILE A 98 19.08 6.71 3.84
CA ILE A 98 18.55 6.84 5.20
C ILE A 98 19.05 5.65 6.00
N TRP A 99 19.83 5.93 7.07
CA TRP A 99 20.33 4.88 7.96
C TRP A 99 21.10 3.78 7.23
N GLY A 100 21.86 4.15 6.18
CA GLY A 100 22.63 3.17 5.40
C GLY A 100 21.81 2.40 4.36
N ALA A 101 20.54 2.67 4.23
CA ALA A 101 19.65 2.10 3.22
C ALA A 101 19.26 3.18 2.21
N LYS A 102 18.85 2.76 1.03
CA LYS A 102 18.25 3.65 0.03
C LYS A 102 16.74 3.51 0.11
N ALA A 103 16.04 4.64 0.03
CA ALA A 103 14.58 4.65 0.11
C ALA A 103 13.97 5.78 -0.71
N PHE A 104 12.76 5.57 -1.17
CA PHE A 104 11.89 6.62 -1.72
C PHE A 104 10.45 6.30 -1.33
N TYR A 105 9.55 7.27 -1.50
CA TYR A 105 8.16 7.05 -1.15
C TYR A 105 7.22 7.70 -2.16
N PHE A 106 5.98 7.26 -2.11
CA PHE A 106 4.86 7.87 -2.82
C PHE A 106 3.63 7.82 -1.91
N PHE A 107 2.57 8.49 -2.33
CA PHE A 107 1.29 8.48 -1.62
C PHE A 107 0.23 7.83 -2.50
N ASP A 108 -0.65 7.05 -1.88
CA ASP A 108 -1.83 6.58 -2.57
C ASP A 108 -2.89 7.72 -2.64
N PRO A 109 -4.02 7.54 -3.36
CA PRO A 109 -5.00 8.63 -3.50
C PRO A 109 -5.68 9.06 -2.21
N GLU A 110 -5.66 8.22 -1.15
CA GLU A 110 -6.18 8.62 0.16
C GLU A 110 -5.14 9.40 0.97
N GLY A 111 -3.88 9.33 0.59
CA GLY A 111 -2.78 10.00 1.29
C GLY A 111 -1.93 9.08 2.15
N HIS A 112 -2.09 7.77 2.06
CA HIS A 112 -1.21 6.85 2.77
C HIS A 112 0.18 6.87 2.12
N ARG A 113 1.19 7.01 2.94
CA ARG A 113 2.57 6.96 2.46
C ARG A 113 3.04 5.52 2.31
N VAL A 114 3.60 5.22 1.14
CA VAL A 114 4.22 3.93 0.86
C VAL A 114 5.70 4.18 0.62
N GLU A 115 6.54 3.52 1.39
CA GLU A 115 7.99 3.63 1.29
C GLU A 115 8.55 2.33 0.73
N LEU A 116 9.44 2.44 -0.25
CA LEU A 116 10.20 1.31 -0.79
C LEU A 116 11.67 1.52 -0.45
N TRP A 117 12.32 0.47 0.03
CA TRP A 117 13.70 0.57 0.50
C TRP A 117 14.49 -0.71 0.31
N ALA A 118 15.80 -0.59 0.27
CA ALA A 118 16.73 -1.70 0.24
C ALA A 118 18.03 -1.34 0.97
#